data_57334b55ca4b61529b951227736d39ae
#
_entry.id   57334b55ca4b61529b951227736d39ae
#
_cell.length_a   1.000
_cell.length_b   1.000
_cell.length_c   1.000
_cell.angle_alpha   90.00
_cell.angle_beta   90.00
_cell.angle_gamma   90.00
#
_symmetry.space_group_name_H-M   'P 1'
#
loop_
_entity.id
_entity.type
_entity.pdbx_description
1 polymer ?
#
loop_
_entity_poly.entity_id
_entity_poly.type
_entity_poly.pdbx_seq_one_letter_code
_entity_poly.pdbx_strand_id
1 'polypeptide(L)'
;QVVFDKIEECFDDQKKSNKKEFALLSMDIDFFKSINDTYGHPGGDEVLKAVANTLRDACGENIVGRVGGEEFIAIIESKKDKTLEEYCESIRKSVIDLSIPFQDNNINITISGGVIKSSEVKDQEEFVNIADERLYKAKEGGRNQFIYS
;
A
#
# COMPACT_ATOMS: atom_id res chain seq x y z
N GLN A 1 -10.72 10.20 -8.43
CA GLN A 1 -9.49 10.32 -7.65
C GLN A 1 -8.25 10.15 -8.51
N VAL A 2 -7.19 10.84 -8.17
CA VAL A 2 -5.94 10.84 -8.94
C VAL A 2 -5.34 9.43 -9.05
N VAL A 3 -5.37 8.66 -7.96
CA VAL A 3 -4.81 7.29 -7.96
C VAL A 3 -5.58 6.37 -8.90
N PHE A 4 -6.91 6.40 -8.86
CA PHE A 4 -7.73 5.55 -9.73
C PHE A 4 -7.62 5.94 -11.20
N ASP A 5 -7.54 7.23 -11.49
CA ASP A 5 -7.28 7.73 -12.85
C ASP A 5 -5.94 7.22 -13.37
N LYS A 6 -4.94 7.16 -12.50
CA LYS A 6 -3.60 6.68 -12.84
C LYS A 6 -3.58 5.17 -13.08
N ILE A 7 -4.37 4.42 -12.33
CA ILE A 7 -4.55 2.98 -12.56
C ILE A 7 -5.13 2.75 -13.96
N GLU A 8 -6.17 3.47 -14.32
CA GLU A 8 -6.79 3.39 -15.64
C GLU A 8 -5.79 3.71 -16.74
N GLU A 9 -5.03 4.80 -16.58
CA GLU A 9 -4.00 5.20 -17.52
C GLU A 9 -2.93 4.12 -17.70
N CYS A 10 -2.44 3.53 -16.61
CA CYS A 10 -1.44 2.47 -16.65
C CYS A 10 -1.97 1.23 -17.38
N PHE A 11 -3.23 0.85 -17.12
CA PHE A 11 -3.88 -0.27 -17.79
C PHE A 11 -4.00 -0.04 -19.29
N ASP A 12 -4.44 1.15 -19.68
CA ASP A 12 -4.59 1.51 -21.08
C ASP A 12 -3.25 1.50 -21.81
N ASP A 13 -2.23 2.04 -21.20
CA ASP A 13 -0.87 2.08 -21.74
C ASP A 13 -0.31 0.67 -21.93
N GLN A 14 -0.53 -0.22 -20.98
CA GLN A 14 -0.07 -1.61 -21.10
C GLN A 14 -0.75 -2.34 -22.24
N LYS A 15 -2.05 -2.16 -22.40
CA LYS A 15 -2.82 -2.79 -23.49
C LYS A 15 -2.42 -2.29 -24.87
N LYS A 16 -2.12 -1.00 -25.00
CA LYS A 16 -1.84 -0.37 -26.29
C LYS A 16 -0.43 -0.62 -26.80
N SER A 17 0.54 -0.73 -25.92
CA SER A 17 1.95 -0.68 -26.31
C SER A 17 2.79 -1.86 -25.85
N ASN A 18 2.21 -2.90 -25.29
CA ASN A 18 2.95 -4.04 -24.74
C ASN A 18 4.01 -3.61 -23.73
N LYS A 19 3.74 -2.54 -22.99
CA LYS A 19 4.67 -2.02 -22.01
C LYS A 19 4.75 -2.87 -20.76
N LYS A 20 5.73 -2.57 -19.93
CA LYS A 20 6.08 -3.29 -18.71
C LYS A 20 4.87 -3.55 -17.82
N GLU A 21 4.87 -4.74 -17.27
CA GLU A 21 3.96 -5.12 -16.20
C GLU A 21 4.08 -4.19 -15.01
N PHE A 22 2.97 -3.90 -14.38
CA PHE A 22 2.94 -3.15 -13.12
C PHE A 22 2.12 -3.93 -12.08
N ALA A 23 2.26 -3.54 -10.84
CA ALA A 23 1.51 -4.15 -9.74
C ALA A 23 0.74 -3.10 -8.98
N LEU A 24 -0.40 -3.50 -8.45
CA LEU A 24 -1.21 -2.69 -7.54
C LEU A 24 -1.04 -3.24 -6.13
N LEU A 25 -0.72 -2.37 -5.20
CA LEU A 25 -0.66 -2.68 -3.78
C LEU A 25 -1.83 -1.97 -3.10
N SER A 26 -2.72 -2.72 -2.48
CA SER A 26 -3.77 -2.17 -1.63
C SER A 26 -3.32 -2.39 -0.19
N MET A 27 -3.19 -1.32 0.59
CA MET A 27 -2.55 -1.35 1.90
C MET A 27 -3.43 -0.68 2.95
N ASP A 28 -3.27 -1.13 4.19
CA ASP A 28 -4.06 -0.62 5.31
C ASP A 28 -3.19 -0.66 6.58
N ILE A 29 -3.25 0.40 7.36
CA ILE A 29 -2.53 0.47 8.64
C ILE A 29 -3.21 -0.47 9.63
N ASP A 30 -2.45 -1.39 10.21
CA ASP A 30 -2.99 -2.36 11.16
C ASP A 30 -3.43 -1.69 12.45
N PHE A 31 -4.60 -2.08 12.95
CA PHE A 31 -5.15 -1.60 14.21
C PHE A 31 -5.31 -0.08 14.30
N PHE A 32 -5.60 0.57 13.19
CA PHE A 32 -5.70 2.03 13.17
C PHE A 32 -6.81 2.55 14.08
N LYS A 33 -7.92 1.83 14.19
CA LYS A 33 -8.99 2.19 15.13
C LYS A 33 -8.49 2.22 16.57
N SER A 34 -7.70 1.22 16.96
CA SER A 34 -7.09 1.15 18.29
C SER A 34 -6.15 2.33 18.54
N ILE A 35 -5.43 2.75 17.50
CA ILE A 35 -4.54 3.92 17.57
C ILE A 35 -5.36 5.18 17.88
N ASN A 36 -6.45 5.39 17.16
CA ASN A 36 -7.35 6.52 17.40
C ASN A 36 -7.97 6.44 18.79
N ASP A 37 -8.38 5.26 19.23
CA ASP A 37 -8.98 5.06 20.55
C ASP A 37 -7.98 5.35 21.67
N THR A 38 -6.71 5.02 21.47
CA THR A 38 -5.66 5.19 22.49
C THR A 38 -5.09 6.61 22.50
N TYR A 39 -4.81 7.17 21.34
CA TYR A 39 -4.09 8.45 21.20
C TYR A 39 -4.97 9.59 20.68
N GLY A 40 -6.24 9.30 20.38
CA GLY A 40 -7.14 10.28 19.79
C GLY A 40 -6.86 10.50 18.30
N HIS A 41 -7.74 11.25 17.65
CA HIS A 41 -7.57 11.59 16.22
C HIS A 41 -6.27 12.34 15.93
N PRO A 42 -5.77 13.24 16.80
CA PRO A 42 -4.47 13.85 16.54
C PRO A 42 -3.32 12.84 16.45
N GLY A 43 -3.33 11.79 17.29
CA GLY A 43 -2.34 10.72 17.22
C GLY A 43 -2.47 9.91 15.94
N GLY A 44 -3.71 9.58 15.55
CA GLY A 44 -3.99 8.92 14.28
C GLY A 44 -3.52 9.74 13.09
N ASP A 45 -3.71 11.06 13.12
CA ASP A 45 -3.25 11.96 12.07
C ASP A 45 -1.73 11.94 11.93
N GLU A 46 -1.01 11.91 13.03
CA GLU A 46 0.46 11.80 13.01
C GLU A 46 0.91 10.49 12.39
N VAL A 47 0.21 9.39 12.71
CA VAL A 47 0.47 8.09 12.10
C VAL A 47 0.23 8.14 10.59
N LEU A 48 -0.88 8.70 10.16
CA LEU A 48 -1.20 8.82 8.73
C LEU A 48 -0.14 9.62 7.96
N LYS A 49 0.33 10.74 8.54
CA LYS A 49 1.39 11.55 7.94
C LYS A 49 2.70 10.78 7.81
N ALA A 50 3.09 10.08 8.87
CA ALA A 50 4.33 9.30 8.90
C ALA A 50 4.28 8.17 7.87
N VAL A 51 3.16 7.45 7.78
CA VAL A 51 2.99 6.38 6.81
C VAL A 51 3.01 6.93 5.38
N ALA A 52 2.29 8.02 5.11
CA ALA A 52 2.27 8.65 3.79
C ALA A 52 3.67 9.04 3.33
N ASN A 53 4.46 9.64 4.20
CA ASN A 53 5.84 10.02 3.89
C ASN A 53 6.74 8.81 3.67
N THR A 54 6.60 7.79 4.52
CA THR A 54 7.37 6.55 4.41
C THR A 54 7.07 5.82 3.11
N LEU A 55 5.79 5.73 2.73
CA LEU A 55 5.39 5.08 1.48
C LEU A 55 5.90 5.85 0.26
N ARG A 56 5.83 7.17 0.29
CA ARG A 56 6.38 8.00 -0.79
C ARG A 56 7.88 7.78 -0.97
N ASP A 57 8.62 7.76 0.12
CA ASP A 57 10.07 7.52 0.09
C ASP A 57 10.39 6.11 -0.41
N ALA A 58 9.66 5.11 0.07
CA ALA A 58 9.87 3.72 -0.32
C ALA A 58 9.48 3.46 -1.78
N CYS A 59 8.44 4.12 -2.26
CA CYS A 59 7.95 3.93 -3.64
C CYS A 59 8.72 4.75 -4.68
N GLY A 60 9.48 5.74 -4.25
CA GLY A 60 10.29 6.56 -5.16
C GLY A 60 9.45 7.24 -6.23
N GLU A 61 9.75 6.96 -7.50
CA GLU A 61 9.03 7.52 -8.65
C GLU A 61 7.67 6.85 -8.91
N ASN A 62 7.39 5.75 -8.24
CA ASN A 62 6.10 5.07 -8.36
C ASN A 62 5.00 5.91 -7.71
N ILE A 63 3.77 5.57 -8.07
CA ILE A 63 2.61 6.33 -7.63
C ILE A 63 2.09 5.73 -6.32
N VAL A 64 1.87 6.59 -5.33
CA VAL A 64 1.23 6.21 -4.08
C VAL A 64 0.22 7.27 -3.69
N GLY A 65 -0.90 6.85 -3.15
CA GLY A 65 -1.95 7.77 -2.70
C GLY A 65 -2.78 7.18 -1.58
N ARG A 66 -3.33 8.05 -0.77
CA ARG A 66 -4.30 7.68 0.26
C ARG A 66 -5.69 7.72 -0.39
N VAL A 67 -6.44 6.61 -0.27
CA VAL A 67 -7.74 6.48 -0.93
C VAL A 67 -8.93 6.55 0.01
N GLY A 68 -8.69 6.48 1.29
CA GLY A 68 -9.73 6.60 2.31
C GLY A 68 -9.15 6.32 3.67
N GLY A 69 -9.73 6.82 4.75
CA GLY A 69 -9.34 6.54 6.12
C GLY A 69 -7.86 6.24 6.31
N GLU A 70 -7.54 4.99 6.59
CA GLU A 70 -6.18 4.45 6.77
C GLU A 70 -5.70 3.62 5.57
N GLU A 71 -6.38 3.70 4.44
CA GLU A 71 -6.07 2.92 3.24
C GLU A 71 -5.20 3.68 2.26
N PHE A 72 -4.21 2.99 1.70
CA PHE A 72 -3.27 3.50 0.71
C PHE A 72 -3.22 2.57 -0.48
N ILE A 73 -2.99 3.13 -1.65
CA ILE A 73 -2.78 2.37 -2.87
C ILE A 73 -1.46 2.82 -3.50
N ALA A 74 -0.67 1.87 -3.97
CA ALA A 74 0.53 2.14 -4.73
C ALA A 74 0.49 1.38 -6.05
N ILE A 75 1.05 2.00 -7.08
CA ILE A 75 1.24 1.39 -8.39
C ILE A 75 2.75 1.28 -8.60
N ILE A 76 3.24 0.06 -8.69
CA ILE A 76 4.67 -0.24 -8.78
C ILE A 76 4.98 -0.81 -10.15
N GLU A 77 5.88 -0.18 -10.89
CA GLU A 77 6.37 -0.72 -12.15
C GLU A 77 7.43 -1.77 -11.91
N SER A 78 7.42 -2.83 -12.72
CA SER A 78 8.43 -3.89 -12.64
C SER A 78 9.82 -3.34 -12.94
N LYS A 79 10.79 -3.68 -12.09
CA LYS A 79 12.20 -3.30 -12.25
C LYS A 79 13.06 -4.55 -12.36
N LYS A 80 14.17 -4.44 -13.10
CA LYS A 80 15.06 -5.58 -13.35
C LYS A 80 15.90 -5.97 -12.13
N ASP A 81 16.17 -5.04 -11.24
CA ASP A 81 17.11 -5.20 -10.13
C ASP A 81 16.44 -5.54 -8.79
N LYS A 82 15.12 -5.57 -8.75
CA LYS A 82 14.38 -5.80 -7.51
C LYS A 82 13.06 -6.51 -7.81
N THR A 83 12.80 -7.61 -7.11
CA THR A 83 11.54 -8.33 -7.27
C THR A 83 10.40 -7.58 -6.59
N LEU A 84 9.17 -7.87 -6.98
CA LEU A 84 7.98 -7.30 -6.36
C LEU A 84 7.93 -7.65 -4.86
N GLU A 85 8.26 -8.89 -4.52
CA GLU A 85 8.30 -9.36 -3.13
C GLU A 85 9.32 -8.59 -2.30
N GLU A 86 10.51 -8.38 -2.86
CA GLU A 86 11.55 -7.57 -2.20
C GLU A 86 11.08 -6.13 -2.00
N TYR A 87 10.36 -5.59 -2.97
CA TYR A 87 9.83 -4.23 -2.90
C TYR A 87 8.81 -4.10 -1.78
N CYS A 88 7.85 -5.02 -1.74
CA CYS A 88 6.80 -5.02 -0.71
C CYS A 88 7.38 -5.26 0.69
N GLU A 89 8.37 -6.13 0.81
CA GLU A 89 9.04 -6.38 2.08
C GLU A 89 9.80 -5.14 2.55
N SER A 90 10.40 -4.40 1.63
CA SER A 90 11.05 -3.12 1.93
C SER A 90 10.05 -2.10 2.48
N ILE A 91 8.86 -2.03 1.89
CA ILE A 91 7.77 -1.17 2.38
C ILE A 91 7.36 -1.60 3.79
N ARG A 92 7.10 -2.88 4.00
CA ARG A 92 6.70 -3.41 5.29
C ARG A 92 7.72 -3.09 6.39
N LYS A 93 8.99 -3.31 6.10
CA LYS A 93 10.09 -3.01 7.03
C LYS A 93 10.19 -1.52 7.35
N SER A 94 10.05 -0.68 6.34
CA SER A 94 10.10 0.77 6.53
C SER A 94 8.99 1.25 7.46
N VAL A 95 7.82 0.63 7.38
CA VAL A 95 6.69 0.98 8.25
C VAL A 95 6.89 0.46 9.67
N ILE A 96 7.30 -0.81 9.82
CA ILE A 96 7.48 -1.40 11.15
C ILE A 96 8.62 -0.73 11.93
N ASP A 97 9.60 -0.18 11.23
CA ASP A 97 10.73 0.52 11.84
C ASP A 97 10.40 1.94 12.28
N LEU A 98 9.22 2.44 11.94
CA LEU A 98 8.79 3.76 12.38
C LEU A 98 8.58 3.80 13.88
N SER A 99 9.09 4.86 14.50
CA SER A 99 8.80 5.22 15.88
C SER A 99 8.25 6.63 15.83
N ILE A 100 6.94 6.76 15.90
CA ILE A 100 6.25 8.03 15.64
C ILE A 100 6.05 8.77 16.96
N PRO A 101 6.75 9.89 17.18
CA PRO A 101 6.59 10.63 18.44
C PRO A 101 5.23 11.29 18.49
N PHE A 102 4.56 11.11 19.61
CA PHE A 102 3.29 11.79 19.89
C PHE A 102 3.17 12.02 21.38
N GLN A 103 3.18 13.30 21.78
CA GLN A 103 3.25 13.70 23.19
C GLN A 103 4.46 13.03 23.85
N ASP A 104 4.27 12.31 24.96
CA ASP A 104 5.36 11.62 25.66
C ASP A 104 5.51 10.16 25.20
N ASN A 105 4.82 9.76 24.13
CA ASN A 105 4.80 8.38 23.63
C ASN A 105 5.46 8.26 22.27
N ASN A 106 5.84 7.03 21.93
CA ASN A 106 6.23 6.67 20.57
C ASN A 106 5.23 5.62 20.06
N ILE A 107 4.62 5.89 18.92
CA ILE A 107 3.62 5.01 18.34
C ILE A 107 4.31 4.09 17.32
N ASN A 108 4.16 2.78 17.50
CA ASN A 108 4.67 1.76 16.59
C ASN A 108 3.50 1.13 15.87
N ILE A 109 3.68 0.86 14.58
CA ILE A 109 2.62 0.36 13.71
C ILE A 109 3.14 -0.71 12.77
N THR A 110 2.21 -1.46 12.19
CA THR A 110 2.48 -2.35 11.07
C THR A 110 1.48 -2.07 9.95
N ILE A 111 1.74 -2.63 8.78
CA ILE A 111 0.89 -2.47 7.62
C ILE A 111 0.61 -3.84 6.99
N SER A 112 -0.59 -4.00 6.47
CA SER A 112 -0.98 -5.19 5.71
C SER A 112 -1.27 -4.77 4.28
N GLY A 113 -1.01 -5.65 3.33
CA GLY A 113 -1.26 -5.35 1.92
C GLY A 113 -1.65 -6.55 1.09
N GLY A 114 -2.40 -6.26 0.04
CA GLY A 114 -2.72 -7.19 -1.02
C GLY A 114 -2.08 -6.74 -2.31
N VAL A 115 -1.53 -7.66 -3.08
CA VAL A 115 -0.73 -7.36 -4.26
C VAL A 115 -1.28 -8.13 -5.45
N ILE A 116 -1.42 -7.45 -6.59
CA ILE A 116 -1.87 -8.05 -7.84
C ILE A 116 -1.02 -7.50 -8.98
N LYS A 117 -0.58 -8.38 -9.89
CA LYS A 117 0.14 -7.97 -11.09
C LYS A 117 -0.84 -7.74 -12.22
N SER A 118 -0.58 -6.74 -13.05
CA SER A 118 -1.44 -6.41 -14.18
C SER A 118 -1.64 -7.57 -15.15
N SER A 119 -0.66 -8.49 -15.26
CA SER A 119 -0.75 -9.68 -16.10
C SER A 119 -1.75 -10.73 -15.61
N GLU A 120 -2.18 -10.65 -14.35
CA GLU A 120 -3.10 -11.64 -13.75
C GLU A 120 -4.57 -11.37 -14.07
N VAL A 121 -4.90 -10.18 -14.58
CA VAL A 121 -6.28 -9.76 -14.80
C VAL A 121 -6.47 -9.09 -16.17
N LYS A 122 -7.73 -8.96 -16.58
CA LYS A 122 -8.08 -8.37 -17.88
C LYS A 122 -8.57 -6.93 -17.78
N ASP A 123 -9.14 -6.51 -16.66
CA ASP A 123 -9.71 -5.18 -16.51
C ASP A 123 -9.39 -4.55 -15.15
N GLN A 124 -9.60 -3.26 -15.09
CA GLN A 124 -9.27 -2.43 -13.93
C GLN A 124 -10.10 -2.78 -12.69
N GLU A 125 -11.38 -3.07 -12.87
CA GLU A 125 -12.28 -3.40 -11.75
C GLU A 125 -11.83 -4.68 -11.05
N GLU A 126 -11.53 -5.72 -11.83
CA GLU A 126 -11.00 -6.98 -11.32
C GLU A 126 -9.67 -6.77 -10.60
N PHE A 127 -8.82 -5.90 -11.15
CA PHE A 127 -7.52 -5.55 -10.61
C PHE A 127 -7.63 -5.02 -9.17
N VAL A 128 -8.48 -4.01 -8.99
CA VAL A 128 -8.70 -3.38 -7.68
C VAL A 128 -9.35 -4.37 -6.70
N ASN A 129 -10.36 -5.12 -7.17
CA ASN A 129 -11.08 -6.06 -6.31
C ASN A 129 -10.19 -7.19 -5.78
N ILE A 130 -9.32 -7.73 -6.62
CA ILE A 130 -8.41 -8.80 -6.19
C ILE A 130 -7.38 -8.27 -5.20
N ALA A 131 -6.85 -7.09 -5.42
CA ALA A 131 -5.92 -6.47 -4.46
C ALA A 131 -6.59 -6.32 -3.09
N ASP A 132 -7.84 -5.88 -3.05
CA ASP A 132 -8.60 -5.73 -1.81
C ASP A 132 -8.89 -7.08 -1.14
N GLU A 133 -9.21 -8.10 -1.91
CA GLU A 133 -9.40 -9.46 -1.38
C GLU A 133 -8.13 -9.98 -0.73
N ARG A 134 -6.98 -9.74 -1.37
CA ARG A 134 -5.67 -10.15 -0.83
C ARG A 134 -5.29 -9.35 0.42
N LEU A 135 -5.65 -8.07 0.46
CA LEU A 135 -5.49 -7.27 1.67
C LEU A 135 -6.31 -7.86 2.82
N TYR A 136 -7.55 -8.24 2.56
CA TYR A 136 -8.39 -8.90 3.56
C TYR A 136 -7.74 -10.20 4.06
N LYS A 137 -7.19 -11.00 3.15
CA LYS A 137 -6.45 -12.22 3.53
C LYS A 137 -5.25 -11.91 4.42
N ALA A 138 -4.53 -10.82 4.13
CA ALA A 138 -3.40 -10.40 4.96
C ALA A 138 -3.85 -10.09 6.39
N LYS A 139 -4.96 -9.39 6.54
CA LYS A 139 -5.53 -9.08 7.86
C LYS A 139 -6.00 -10.33 8.60
N GLU A 140 -6.67 -11.25 7.91
CA GLU A 140 -7.13 -12.50 8.49
C GLU A 140 -5.97 -13.42 8.85
N GLY A 141 -4.88 -13.37 8.10
CA GLY A 141 -3.70 -14.20 8.27
C GLY A 141 -2.71 -13.73 9.33
N GLY A 142 -3.05 -12.71 10.11
CA GLY A 142 -2.22 -12.24 11.21
C GLY A 142 -1.67 -10.83 11.04
N ARG A 143 -2.02 -10.14 9.96
CA ARG A 143 -1.57 -8.78 9.68
C ARG A 143 -0.07 -8.70 9.44
N ASN A 144 0.47 -7.51 9.31
CA ASN A 144 1.91 -7.25 9.12
C ASN A 144 2.51 -8.12 8.02
N GLN A 145 1.88 -8.13 6.86
CA GLN A 145 2.28 -8.97 5.73
C GLN A 145 1.64 -8.51 4.44
N PHE A 146 2.23 -8.93 3.32
CA PHE A 146 1.64 -8.75 1.99
C PHE A 146 1.25 -10.13 1.44
N ILE A 147 0.09 -10.20 0.79
CA ILE A 147 -0.43 -11.42 0.18
C ILE A 147 -0.44 -11.26 -1.34
N TYR A 148 0.12 -12.24 -2.05
CA TYR A 148 0.34 -12.21 -3.50
C TYR A 148 -0.57 -13.19 -4.27
N SER A 149 -1.42 -13.91 -3.58
CA SER A 149 -2.28 -14.92 -4.24
C SER A 149 -3.64 -15.10 -3.56
#